data_e203342bf13031776664fca713905ab2
#
_entry.id   e203342bf13031776664fca713905ab2
#
_cell.length_a   1.000
_cell.length_b   1.000
_cell.length_c   1.000
_cell.angle_alpha   90.00
_cell.angle_beta   90.00
_cell.angle_gamma   90.00
#
_symmetry.space_group_name_H-M   'P 1'
#
loop_
_entity.id
_entity.type
_entity.pdbx_description
1 polymer ?
#
loop_
_entity_poly.entity_id
_entity_poly.type
_entity_poly.pdbx_seq_one_letter_code
_entity_poly.pdbx_strand_id
1 'polypeptide(L)'
;MLKFHALVQANTKELAELIVLENGKNMVEALADVAKGNETVEWACSLPQLAQGNILKVSSEVSCEDRRVPLGVVASIVPFNFPFMVPMWTVPIALVLGNTVVLKPSEKVPLTMRRVAELFKEAGFPDGVFNMVQGTKATVEALIDHPDIKAVTFVGSTPVANLVATRCRSWNKRVTALGGAKNHLIALPDCDMDGASTDICVSFAGCAGQRCMAASVLLLVGTQNDLLSQLVDKASQLVPGNGPGQVGPVIDSTSYNKIISYIDDAEKSGVNILLDGRSWKRNEGNWVGPTILLHESSDDKAMKEEIFGPVISIYVCQSWEEAIAIENSNPFGNAACIYTTNGGNAEWFTSKFRASMLGVNVRIHSITFAGIHKG
;
A
#
# COMPACT_ATOMS: atom_id res chain seq x y z
N MET A 1 14.70 4.94 -20.30
CA MET A 1 14.38 4.42 -18.95
C MET A 1 15.63 4.13 -18.14
N LEU A 2 16.65 3.41 -18.63
CA LEU A 2 17.91 3.13 -17.90
C LEU A 2 18.60 4.39 -17.34
N LYS A 3 18.66 5.49 -18.13
CA LYS A 3 19.22 6.75 -17.63
C LYS A 3 18.38 7.37 -16.51
N PHE A 4 17.05 7.24 -16.57
CA PHE A 4 16.18 7.69 -15.48
C PHE A 4 16.41 6.87 -14.22
N HIS A 5 16.50 5.55 -14.32
CA HIS A 5 16.86 4.67 -13.20
C HIS A 5 18.16 5.11 -12.51
N ALA A 6 19.22 5.37 -13.28
CA ALA A 6 20.49 5.84 -12.75
C ALA A 6 20.38 7.24 -12.09
N LEU A 7 19.60 8.15 -12.67
CA LEU A 7 19.34 9.46 -12.07
C LEU A 7 18.58 9.35 -10.73
N VAL A 8 17.60 8.45 -10.64
CA VAL A 8 16.90 8.19 -9.37
C VAL A 8 17.89 7.67 -8.33
N GLN A 9 18.76 6.73 -8.68
CA GLN A 9 19.81 6.24 -7.76
C GLN A 9 20.72 7.36 -7.26
N ALA A 10 21.18 8.22 -8.17
CA ALA A 10 22.06 9.35 -7.82
C ALA A 10 21.37 10.41 -6.94
N ASN A 11 20.04 10.54 -7.03
CA ASN A 11 19.25 11.53 -6.29
C ASN A 11 18.39 10.92 -5.17
N THR A 12 18.66 9.66 -4.77
CA THR A 12 17.86 8.92 -3.76
C THR A 12 17.70 9.72 -2.46
N LYS A 13 18.78 10.32 -1.96
CA LYS A 13 18.76 11.10 -0.71
C LYS A 13 17.89 12.35 -0.85
N GLU A 14 18.05 13.12 -1.92
CA GLU A 14 17.24 14.32 -2.21
C GLU A 14 15.74 13.98 -2.26
N LEU A 15 15.38 12.93 -2.99
CA LEU A 15 13.99 12.47 -3.09
C LEU A 15 13.45 12.02 -1.72
N ALA A 16 14.23 11.31 -0.94
CA ALA A 16 13.84 10.89 0.41
C ALA A 16 13.65 12.10 1.36
N GLU A 17 14.51 13.11 1.29
CA GLU A 17 14.35 14.35 2.06
C GLU A 17 13.05 15.10 1.69
N LEU A 18 12.68 15.13 0.42
CA LEU A 18 11.40 15.69 -0.03
C LEU A 18 10.23 14.89 0.51
N ILE A 19 10.32 13.55 0.51
CA ILE A 19 9.28 12.67 1.08
C ILE A 19 9.13 12.92 2.58
N VAL A 20 10.22 13.02 3.34
CA VAL A 20 10.16 13.36 4.77
C VAL A 20 9.47 14.70 4.99
N LEU A 21 9.82 15.70 4.18
CA LEU A 21 9.27 17.05 4.29
C LEU A 21 7.75 17.10 4.06
N GLU A 22 7.27 16.46 2.99
CA GLU A 22 5.86 16.59 2.59
C GLU A 22 4.93 15.53 3.15
N ASN A 23 5.45 14.31 3.45
CA ASN A 23 4.64 13.20 3.96
C ASN A 23 4.78 13.02 5.48
N GLY A 24 5.93 13.35 6.05
CA GLY A 24 6.21 13.22 7.48
C GLY A 24 6.76 11.87 7.93
N LYS A 25 6.90 10.85 7.06
CA LYS A 25 7.53 9.57 7.42
C LYS A 25 9.01 9.75 7.77
N ASN A 26 9.59 8.81 8.51
CA ASN A 26 11.00 8.89 8.85
C ASN A 26 11.91 8.64 7.64
N MET A 27 13.20 9.02 7.77
CA MET A 27 14.15 8.94 6.67
C MET A 27 14.38 7.51 6.16
N VAL A 28 14.34 6.50 7.04
CA VAL A 28 14.53 5.09 6.64
C VAL A 28 13.39 4.63 5.75
N GLU A 29 12.16 4.99 6.12
CA GLU A 29 10.96 4.69 5.34
C GLU A 29 10.89 5.47 4.02
N ALA A 30 11.38 6.72 4.01
CA ALA A 30 11.47 7.52 2.80
C ALA A 30 12.52 6.97 1.81
N LEU A 31 13.68 6.55 2.30
CA LEU A 31 14.68 5.87 1.47
C LEU A 31 14.15 4.55 0.90
N ALA A 32 13.38 3.80 1.69
CA ALA A 32 12.74 2.56 1.22
C ALA A 32 11.67 2.82 0.15
N ASP A 33 10.90 3.92 0.27
CA ASP A 33 9.93 4.36 -0.75
C ASP A 33 10.63 4.58 -2.10
N VAL A 34 11.73 5.35 -2.11
CA VAL A 34 12.52 5.62 -3.32
C VAL A 34 13.13 4.33 -3.87
N ALA A 35 13.74 3.51 -3.02
CA ALA A 35 14.38 2.26 -3.43
C ALA A 35 13.38 1.31 -4.09
N LYS A 36 12.23 1.08 -3.46
CA LYS A 36 11.16 0.19 -3.98
C LYS A 36 10.54 0.71 -5.28
N GLY A 37 10.33 2.01 -5.40
CA GLY A 37 9.89 2.60 -6.66
C GLY A 37 10.93 2.41 -7.77
N ASN A 38 12.22 2.56 -7.46
CA ASN A 38 13.28 2.41 -8.44
C ASN A 38 13.51 0.94 -8.88
N GLU A 39 13.23 -0.04 -8.02
CA GLU A 39 13.16 -1.47 -8.41
C GLU A 39 12.11 -1.69 -9.53
N THR A 40 10.96 -1.02 -9.46
CA THR A 40 9.94 -1.08 -10.52
C THR A 40 10.42 -0.41 -11.82
N VAL A 41 11.17 0.70 -11.70
CA VAL A 41 11.79 1.36 -12.86
C VAL A 41 12.80 0.42 -13.53
N GLU A 42 13.63 -0.27 -12.74
CA GLU A 42 14.59 -1.26 -13.23
C GLU A 42 13.87 -2.40 -13.96
N TRP A 43 12.85 -2.97 -13.31
CA TRP A 43 12.03 -4.02 -13.93
C TRP A 43 11.39 -3.55 -15.25
N ALA A 44 10.88 -2.33 -15.31
CA ALA A 44 10.30 -1.77 -16.52
C ALA A 44 11.31 -1.73 -17.70
N CYS A 45 12.60 -1.61 -17.42
CA CYS A 45 13.64 -1.66 -18.46
C CYS A 45 13.69 -3.01 -19.22
N SER A 46 13.20 -4.10 -18.61
CA SER A 46 13.14 -5.43 -19.23
C SER A 46 11.88 -5.67 -20.07
N LEU A 47 10.85 -4.83 -19.93
CA LEU A 47 9.55 -5.03 -20.57
C LEU A 47 9.59 -5.11 -22.11
N PRO A 48 10.46 -4.40 -22.85
CA PRO A 48 10.54 -4.57 -24.30
C PRO A 48 10.82 -6.01 -24.73
N GLN A 49 11.48 -6.81 -23.88
CA GLN A 49 11.75 -8.23 -24.12
C GLN A 49 10.59 -9.14 -23.69
N LEU A 50 9.79 -8.71 -22.72
CA LEU A 50 8.70 -9.52 -22.14
C LEU A 50 7.33 -9.24 -22.78
N ALA A 51 7.13 -8.03 -23.31
CA ALA A 51 5.86 -7.59 -23.88
C ALA A 51 5.72 -7.93 -25.37
N GLN A 52 6.28 -9.05 -25.79
CA GLN A 52 6.18 -9.53 -27.17
C GLN A 52 4.83 -10.22 -27.40
N GLY A 53 4.37 -10.22 -28.66
CA GLY A 53 3.25 -11.02 -29.09
C GLY A 53 3.64 -12.48 -29.40
N ASN A 54 2.65 -13.30 -29.76
CA ASN A 54 2.84 -14.69 -30.11
C ASN A 54 2.44 -14.93 -31.56
N ILE A 55 3.10 -15.92 -32.18
CA ILE A 55 2.72 -16.45 -33.49
C ILE A 55 2.35 -17.92 -33.30
N LEU A 56 1.12 -18.28 -33.65
CA LEU A 56 0.58 -19.64 -33.55
C LEU A 56 0.22 -20.16 -34.93
N LYS A 57 0.69 -21.34 -35.26
CA LYS A 57 0.22 -22.06 -36.44
C LYS A 57 -1.07 -22.83 -36.07
N VAL A 58 -2.23 -22.32 -36.49
CA VAL A 58 -3.55 -22.87 -36.12
C VAL A 58 -4.05 -23.96 -37.06
N SER A 59 -3.54 -23.98 -38.31
CA SER A 59 -3.79 -25.07 -39.27
C SER A 59 -2.64 -25.12 -40.31
N SER A 60 -2.75 -26.02 -41.29
CA SER A 60 -1.69 -26.25 -42.27
C SER A 60 -1.28 -25.00 -43.05
N GLU A 61 -2.22 -24.04 -43.27
CA GLU A 61 -1.95 -22.85 -44.07
C GLU A 61 -2.33 -21.55 -43.34
N VAL A 62 -2.74 -21.62 -42.05
CA VAL A 62 -3.20 -20.47 -41.29
C VAL A 62 -2.28 -20.24 -40.07
N SER A 63 -1.68 -19.08 -39.99
CA SER A 63 -0.99 -18.58 -38.79
C SER A 63 -1.80 -17.44 -38.17
N CYS A 64 -1.85 -17.41 -36.84
CA CYS A 64 -2.44 -16.33 -36.06
C CYS A 64 -1.31 -15.60 -35.34
N GLU A 65 -1.29 -14.27 -35.45
CA GLU A 65 -0.33 -13.40 -34.79
C GLU A 65 -1.06 -12.44 -33.86
N ASP A 66 -0.64 -12.37 -32.59
CA ASP A 66 -1.06 -11.28 -31.71
C ASP A 66 0.07 -10.24 -31.62
N ARG A 67 -0.30 -8.96 -31.61
CA ARG A 67 0.63 -7.84 -31.44
C ARG A 67 0.15 -6.92 -30.34
N ARG A 68 1.07 -6.54 -29.47
CA ARG A 68 0.80 -5.52 -28.45
C ARG A 68 1.08 -4.14 -29.02
N VAL A 69 0.12 -3.23 -28.86
CA VAL A 69 0.23 -1.84 -29.27
C VAL A 69 -0.05 -0.90 -28.12
N PRO A 70 0.59 0.29 -28.07
CA PRO A 70 0.30 1.30 -27.06
C PRO A 70 -1.18 1.69 -27.08
N LEU A 71 -1.74 1.99 -25.90
CA LEU A 71 -3.10 2.49 -25.78
C LEU A 71 -3.21 3.98 -26.19
N GLY A 72 -2.13 4.74 -26.03
CA GLY A 72 -2.07 6.18 -26.22
C GLY A 72 -1.84 6.91 -24.90
N VAL A 73 -2.73 7.80 -24.48
CA VAL A 73 -2.58 8.58 -23.25
C VAL A 73 -3.16 7.82 -22.06
N VAL A 74 -2.36 7.66 -21.02
CA VAL A 74 -2.73 7.01 -19.75
C VAL A 74 -2.73 8.05 -18.62
N ALA A 75 -3.80 8.13 -17.84
CA ALA A 75 -3.82 8.90 -16.61
C ALA A 75 -3.42 8.04 -15.43
N SER A 76 -2.50 8.55 -14.60
CA SER A 76 -2.10 7.93 -13.33
C SER A 76 -2.47 8.86 -12.17
N ILE A 77 -3.36 8.40 -11.29
CA ILE A 77 -3.87 9.17 -10.14
C ILE A 77 -3.43 8.45 -8.88
N VAL A 78 -2.56 9.09 -8.10
CA VAL A 78 -1.83 8.44 -7.01
C VAL A 78 -2.07 9.09 -5.65
N PRO A 79 -1.97 8.30 -4.55
CA PRO A 79 -2.20 8.77 -3.19
C PRO A 79 -0.96 9.47 -2.60
N PHE A 80 -1.11 9.92 -1.33
CA PHE A 80 -0.08 10.65 -0.61
C PHE A 80 0.93 9.76 0.12
N ASN A 81 0.58 8.52 0.43
CA ASN A 81 1.31 7.72 1.43
C ASN A 81 2.65 7.12 0.91
N PHE A 82 2.82 7.01 -0.39
CA PHE A 82 4.07 6.66 -1.04
C PHE A 82 4.30 7.58 -2.25
N PRO A 83 4.87 8.78 -2.00
CA PRO A 83 4.99 9.83 -3.03
C PRO A 83 5.81 9.43 -4.25
N PHE A 84 6.74 8.48 -4.10
CA PHE A 84 7.58 8.00 -5.21
C PHE A 84 7.18 6.59 -5.67
N MET A 85 7.05 5.61 -4.78
CA MET A 85 6.85 4.21 -5.14
C MET A 85 5.57 3.99 -5.94
N VAL A 86 4.43 4.52 -5.49
CA VAL A 86 3.13 4.27 -6.13
C VAL A 86 3.04 4.86 -7.54
N PRO A 87 3.52 6.09 -7.84
CA PRO A 87 3.66 6.55 -9.21
C PRO A 87 4.47 5.61 -10.11
N MET A 88 5.53 5.01 -9.56
CA MET A 88 6.40 4.11 -10.33
C MET A 88 5.74 2.76 -10.66
N TRP A 89 4.62 2.41 -10.04
CA TRP A 89 3.84 1.22 -10.46
C TRP A 89 3.22 1.36 -11.85
N THR A 90 3.01 2.58 -12.32
CA THR A 90 2.35 2.85 -13.61
C THR A 90 3.26 3.54 -14.60
N VAL A 91 3.89 4.64 -14.18
CA VAL A 91 4.58 5.57 -15.08
C VAL A 91 5.67 4.89 -15.91
N PRO A 92 6.68 4.22 -15.34
CA PRO A 92 7.75 3.63 -16.13
C PRO A 92 7.25 2.53 -17.06
N ILE A 93 6.27 1.73 -16.61
CA ILE A 93 5.67 0.65 -17.40
C ILE A 93 4.94 1.21 -18.62
N ALA A 94 4.10 2.22 -18.41
CA ALA A 94 3.34 2.85 -19.50
C ALA A 94 4.27 3.48 -20.53
N LEU A 95 5.30 4.21 -20.08
CA LEU A 95 6.26 4.88 -20.95
C LEU A 95 7.09 3.90 -21.79
N VAL A 96 7.61 2.84 -21.17
CA VAL A 96 8.43 1.85 -21.87
C VAL A 96 7.63 1.08 -22.93
N LEU A 97 6.33 0.89 -22.69
CA LEU A 97 5.41 0.25 -23.63
C LEU A 97 4.84 1.22 -24.68
N GLY A 98 5.40 2.44 -24.80
CA GLY A 98 5.08 3.38 -25.86
C GLY A 98 3.85 4.26 -25.60
N ASN A 99 3.34 4.30 -24.38
CA ASN A 99 2.26 5.22 -24.01
C ASN A 99 2.81 6.57 -23.55
N THR A 100 1.96 7.58 -23.52
CA THR A 100 2.22 8.84 -22.84
C THR A 100 1.43 8.89 -21.52
N VAL A 101 1.97 9.60 -20.53
CA VAL A 101 1.38 9.63 -19.20
C VAL A 101 1.02 11.04 -18.76
N VAL A 102 -0.17 11.20 -18.19
CA VAL A 102 -0.56 12.36 -17.39
C VAL A 102 -0.68 11.89 -15.94
N LEU A 103 0.27 12.30 -15.12
CA LEU A 103 0.28 11.99 -13.68
C LEU A 103 -0.45 13.08 -12.89
N LYS A 104 -1.35 12.68 -11.99
CA LYS A 104 -1.90 13.54 -10.95
C LYS A 104 -1.42 13.01 -9.58
N PRO A 105 -0.38 13.59 -8.99
CA PRO A 105 0.01 13.26 -7.61
C PRO A 105 -1.05 13.76 -6.63
N SER A 106 -0.98 13.27 -5.38
CA SER A 106 -1.81 13.84 -4.32
C SER A 106 -1.43 15.32 -4.11
N GLU A 107 -2.43 16.16 -3.95
CA GLU A 107 -2.27 17.58 -3.62
C GLU A 107 -1.56 17.81 -2.28
N LYS A 108 -1.50 16.78 -1.42
CA LYS A 108 -0.84 16.82 -0.12
C LYS A 108 0.68 16.65 -0.20
N VAL A 109 1.17 16.02 -1.28
CA VAL A 109 2.58 15.64 -1.47
C VAL A 109 3.03 15.91 -2.93
N PRO A 110 3.09 17.17 -3.36
CA PRO A 110 3.38 17.50 -4.76
C PRO A 110 4.88 17.58 -5.08
N LEU A 111 5.76 17.75 -4.07
CA LEU A 111 7.15 18.15 -4.29
C LEU A 111 8.01 17.03 -4.85
N THR A 112 7.89 15.82 -4.32
CA THR A 112 8.64 14.65 -4.80
C THR A 112 8.41 14.42 -6.29
N MET A 113 7.15 14.40 -6.74
CA MET A 113 6.85 14.16 -8.14
C MET A 113 7.21 15.34 -9.06
N ARG A 114 7.26 16.57 -8.54
CA ARG A 114 7.81 17.71 -9.26
C ARG A 114 9.30 17.47 -9.58
N ARG A 115 10.08 17.06 -8.56
CA ARG A 115 11.50 16.74 -8.78
C ARG A 115 11.69 15.56 -9.73
N VAL A 116 10.85 14.54 -9.62
CA VAL A 116 10.84 13.39 -10.55
C VAL A 116 10.56 13.81 -12.00
N ALA A 117 9.67 14.77 -12.22
CA ALA A 117 9.42 15.32 -13.56
C ALA A 117 10.67 15.98 -14.16
N GLU A 118 11.45 16.67 -13.33
CA GLU A 118 12.75 17.23 -13.75
C GLU A 118 13.74 16.11 -14.12
N LEU A 119 13.79 15.03 -13.33
CA LEU A 119 14.65 13.86 -13.63
C LEU A 119 14.24 13.16 -14.93
N PHE A 120 12.95 13.10 -15.29
CA PHE A 120 12.52 12.61 -16.60
C PHE A 120 13.08 13.46 -17.73
N LYS A 121 13.04 14.79 -17.59
CA LYS A 121 13.61 15.70 -18.56
C LYS A 121 15.13 15.55 -18.67
N GLU A 122 15.84 15.48 -17.54
CA GLU A 122 17.29 15.21 -17.46
C GLU A 122 17.67 13.87 -18.11
N ALA A 123 16.81 12.86 -17.99
CA ALA A 123 17.00 11.56 -18.63
C ALA A 123 16.86 11.60 -20.15
N GLY A 124 16.32 12.70 -20.70
CA GLY A 124 16.14 12.91 -22.14
C GLY A 124 14.83 12.37 -22.69
N PHE A 125 13.79 12.23 -21.88
CA PHE A 125 12.46 11.94 -22.37
C PHE A 125 11.96 13.13 -23.22
N PRO A 126 11.34 12.88 -24.38
CA PRO A 126 10.75 13.95 -25.21
C PRO A 126 9.65 14.71 -24.46
N ASP A 127 9.52 15.99 -24.75
CA ASP A 127 8.43 16.81 -24.21
C ASP A 127 7.07 16.21 -24.59
N GLY A 128 6.11 16.22 -23.63
CA GLY A 128 4.78 15.67 -23.83
C GLY A 128 4.65 14.16 -23.54
N VAL A 129 5.74 13.42 -23.39
CA VAL A 129 5.69 11.97 -23.07
C VAL A 129 5.29 11.75 -21.61
N PHE A 130 5.84 12.53 -20.69
CA PHE A 130 5.43 12.57 -19.30
C PHE A 130 4.93 13.98 -18.95
N ASN A 131 3.72 14.06 -18.43
CA ASN A 131 3.09 15.29 -18.01
C ASN A 131 2.56 15.17 -16.58
N MET A 132 2.56 16.26 -15.84
CA MET A 132 2.04 16.29 -14.48
C MET A 132 1.03 17.40 -14.32
N VAL A 133 -0.11 17.09 -13.70
CA VAL A 133 -1.16 18.06 -13.37
C VAL A 133 -1.45 18.01 -11.87
N GLN A 134 -1.62 19.18 -11.27
CA GLN A 134 -2.02 19.31 -9.88
C GLN A 134 -3.53 19.51 -9.78
N GLY A 135 -4.09 19.21 -8.65
CA GLY A 135 -5.49 19.47 -8.34
C GLY A 135 -6.15 18.40 -7.50
N THR A 136 -7.44 18.61 -7.26
CA THR A 136 -8.29 17.78 -6.39
C THR A 136 -9.33 17.02 -7.24
N LYS A 137 -10.53 16.81 -6.70
CA LYS A 137 -11.63 16.08 -7.35
C LYS A 137 -11.91 16.54 -8.79
N ALA A 138 -11.96 17.86 -9.03
CA ALA A 138 -12.27 18.39 -10.37
C ALA A 138 -11.23 17.95 -11.41
N THR A 139 -9.94 17.91 -11.05
CA THR A 139 -8.88 17.44 -11.96
C THR A 139 -9.00 15.94 -12.21
N VAL A 140 -9.33 15.14 -11.20
CA VAL A 140 -9.58 13.69 -11.34
C VAL A 140 -10.73 13.44 -12.32
N GLU A 141 -11.84 14.16 -12.16
CA GLU A 141 -13.01 14.05 -13.03
C GLU A 141 -12.68 14.46 -14.47
N ALA A 142 -11.97 15.58 -14.65
CA ALA A 142 -11.55 16.04 -15.97
C ALA A 142 -10.64 15.02 -16.69
N LEU A 143 -9.70 14.38 -15.97
CA LEU A 143 -8.85 13.33 -16.54
C LEU A 143 -9.68 12.09 -16.95
N ILE A 144 -10.63 11.67 -16.13
CA ILE A 144 -11.47 10.52 -16.45
C ILE A 144 -12.34 10.80 -17.68
N ASP A 145 -12.89 11.99 -17.79
CA ASP A 145 -13.82 12.36 -18.87
C ASP A 145 -13.12 12.71 -20.18
N HIS A 146 -11.84 13.09 -20.15
CA HIS A 146 -11.12 13.56 -21.33
C HIS A 146 -11.08 12.49 -22.43
N PRO A 147 -11.53 12.77 -23.68
CA PRO A 147 -11.67 11.77 -24.75
C PRO A 147 -10.34 11.11 -25.16
N ASP A 148 -9.22 11.80 -25.01
CA ASP A 148 -7.90 11.28 -25.37
C ASP A 148 -7.30 10.36 -24.33
N ILE A 149 -7.76 10.39 -23.06
CA ILE A 149 -7.34 9.43 -22.05
C ILE A 149 -7.97 8.07 -22.38
N LYS A 150 -7.14 7.07 -22.62
CA LYS A 150 -7.56 5.71 -23.00
C LYS A 150 -7.55 4.72 -21.83
N ALA A 151 -6.74 4.99 -20.83
CA ALA A 151 -6.68 4.18 -19.62
C ALA A 151 -6.44 5.05 -18.39
N VAL A 152 -6.94 4.60 -17.25
CA VAL A 152 -6.76 5.26 -15.96
C VAL A 152 -6.25 4.25 -14.94
N THR A 153 -5.19 4.60 -14.23
CA THR A 153 -4.78 3.91 -13.02
C THR A 153 -5.06 4.81 -11.82
N PHE A 154 -5.64 4.25 -10.80
CA PHE A 154 -6.01 4.96 -9.58
C PHE A 154 -5.60 4.14 -8.36
N VAL A 155 -5.01 4.79 -7.37
CA VAL A 155 -4.79 4.23 -6.04
C VAL A 155 -5.30 5.23 -5.00
N GLY A 156 -6.17 4.79 -4.10
CA GLY A 156 -6.73 5.65 -3.06
C GLY A 156 -7.81 4.95 -2.22
N SER A 157 -8.72 5.71 -1.62
CA SER A 157 -9.78 5.15 -0.79
C SER A 157 -10.80 4.35 -1.60
N THR A 158 -11.40 3.31 -1.02
CA THR A 158 -12.39 2.44 -1.67
C THR A 158 -13.58 3.19 -2.30
N PRO A 159 -14.20 4.18 -1.63
CA PRO A 159 -15.30 4.91 -2.25
C PRO A 159 -14.89 5.66 -3.53
N VAL A 160 -13.68 6.25 -3.53
CA VAL A 160 -13.17 6.95 -4.72
C VAL A 160 -12.73 5.97 -5.79
N ALA A 161 -12.12 4.84 -5.44
CA ALA A 161 -11.76 3.78 -6.38
C ALA A 161 -12.99 3.26 -7.13
N ASN A 162 -14.09 3.01 -6.42
CA ASN A 162 -15.37 2.57 -7.00
C ASN A 162 -15.94 3.63 -7.95
N LEU A 163 -15.90 4.90 -7.56
CA LEU A 163 -16.37 6.01 -8.41
C LEU A 163 -15.52 6.10 -9.69
N VAL A 164 -14.20 6.06 -9.57
CA VAL A 164 -13.27 6.10 -10.72
C VAL A 164 -13.52 4.93 -11.65
N ALA A 165 -13.62 3.71 -11.10
CA ALA A 165 -13.86 2.50 -11.89
C ALA A 165 -15.19 2.55 -12.65
N THR A 166 -16.25 2.96 -11.99
CA THR A 166 -17.59 3.08 -12.59
C THR A 166 -17.61 4.13 -13.69
N ARG A 167 -17.03 5.32 -13.42
CA ARG A 167 -17.01 6.42 -14.39
C ARG A 167 -16.13 6.10 -15.61
N CYS A 168 -14.97 5.47 -15.43
CA CYS A 168 -14.14 5.02 -16.55
C CYS A 168 -14.87 4.00 -17.43
N ARG A 169 -15.56 3.03 -16.83
CA ARG A 169 -16.32 2.01 -17.57
C ARG A 169 -17.48 2.63 -18.38
N SER A 170 -18.14 3.67 -17.86
CA SER A 170 -19.21 4.35 -18.61
C SER A 170 -18.68 5.06 -19.88
N TRP A 171 -17.39 5.37 -19.94
CA TRP A 171 -16.69 5.91 -21.11
C TRP A 171 -15.96 4.83 -21.92
N ASN A 172 -16.16 3.55 -21.64
CA ASN A 172 -15.44 2.44 -22.25
C ASN A 172 -13.91 2.54 -22.12
N LYS A 173 -13.39 3.17 -21.04
CA LYS A 173 -11.97 3.30 -20.77
C LYS A 173 -11.47 2.13 -19.95
N ARG A 174 -10.24 1.68 -20.21
CA ARG A 174 -9.57 0.73 -19.36
C ARG A 174 -9.26 1.37 -18.00
N VAL A 175 -9.45 0.63 -16.92
CA VAL A 175 -9.22 1.13 -15.57
C VAL A 175 -8.65 0.06 -14.65
N THR A 176 -7.63 0.45 -13.89
CA THR A 176 -7.15 -0.27 -12.71
C THR A 176 -7.35 0.67 -11.53
N ALA A 177 -8.29 0.34 -10.64
CA ALA A 177 -8.61 1.16 -9.48
C ALA A 177 -8.39 0.35 -8.21
N LEU A 178 -7.33 0.68 -7.47
CA LEU A 178 -6.96 0.04 -6.22
C LEU A 178 -7.51 0.86 -5.05
N GLY A 179 -8.32 0.19 -4.23
CA GLY A 179 -8.98 0.78 -3.06
C GLY A 179 -8.22 0.52 -1.76
N GLY A 180 -8.95 0.58 -0.65
CA GLY A 180 -8.46 0.31 0.70
C GLY A 180 -8.21 -1.17 0.97
N ALA A 181 -7.73 -1.44 2.18
CA ALA A 181 -7.41 -2.78 2.66
C ALA A 181 -7.76 -2.96 4.14
N LYS A 182 -7.89 -4.20 4.57
CA LYS A 182 -7.97 -4.60 5.97
C LYS A 182 -7.17 -5.90 6.12
N ASN A 183 -5.86 -5.78 6.25
CA ASN A 183 -4.97 -6.94 6.21
C ASN A 183 -5.00 -7.70 7.54
N HIS A 184 -5.12 -9.01 7.45
CA HIS A 184 -5.17 -9.91 8.59
C HIS A 184 -3.84 -10.67 8.74
N LEU A 185 -3.33 -10.68 9.96
CA LEU A 185 -2.21 -11.51 10.37
C LEU A 185 -2.74 -12.57 11.32
N ILE A 186 -2.30 -13.81 11.15
CA ILE A 186 -2.65 -14.91 12.04
C ILE A 186 -1.37 -15.37 12.75
N ALA A 187 -1.40 -15.54 14.05
CA ALA A 187 -0.29 -16.11 14.81
C ALA A 187 -0.73 -17.39 15.50
N LEU A 188 0.03 -18.47 15.28
CA LEU A 188 -0.17 -19.75 15.95
C LEU A 188 0.69 -19.84 17.22
N PRO A 189 0.35 -20.71 18.18
CA PRO A 189 1.11 -20.87 19.42
C PRO A 189 2.57 -21.29 19.24
N ASP A 190 2.90 -21.89 18.10
CA ASP A 190 4.24 -22.34 17.74
C ASP A 190 5.08 -21.26 17.01
N CYS A 191 4.58 -20.04 16.86
CA CYS A 191 5.33 -18.98 16.17
C CYS A 191 6.58 -18.54 16.96
N ASP A 192 7.59 -18.03 16.26
CA ASP A 192 8.67 -17.27 16.87
C ASP A 192 8.10 -15.94 17.41
N MET A 193 7.86 -15.87 18.70
CA MET A 193 7.17 -14.74 19.33
C MET A 193 7.97 -13.44 19.24
N ASP A 194 9.30 -13.48 19.32
CA ASP A 194 10.13 -12.28 19.22
C ASP A 194 10.14 -11.72 17.80
N GLY A 195 10.33 -12.60 16.82
CA GLY A 195 10.24 -12.23 15.40
C GLY A 195 8.85 -11.73 15.03
N ALA A 196 7.79 -12.47 15.40
CA ALA A 196 6.41 -12.12 15.11
C ALA A 196 6.01 -10.77 15.73
N SER A 197 6.28 -10.55 17.05
CA SER A 197 5.95 -9.29 17.72
C SER A 197 6.69 -8.09 17.11
N THR A 198 7.96 -8.27 16.71
CA THR A 198 8.75 -7.25 16.02
C THR A 198 8.14 -6.91 14.65
N ASP A 199 7.84 -7.91 13.85
CA ASP A 199 7.30 -7.73 12.51
C ASP A 199 5.89 -7.12 12.52
N ILE A 200 5.05 -7.56 13.44
CA ILE A 200 3.71 -7.00 13.65
C ILE A 200 3.80 -5.54 14.07
N CYS A 201 4.67 -5.21 15.04
CA CYS A 201 4.87 -3.84 15.52
C CYS A 201 5.27 -2.90 14.39
N VAL A 202 6.29 -3.25 13.61
CA VAL A 202 6.76 -2.45 12.46
C VAL A 202 5.69 -2.38 11.37
N SER A 203 4.88 -3.43 11.20
CA SER A 203 3.85 -3.49 10.15
C SER A 203 2.64 -2.61 10.44
N PHE A 204 2.22 -2.45 11.71
CA PHE A 204 1.07 -1.59 12.00
C PHE A 204 1.44 -0.15 12.35
N ALA A 205 2.61 0.09 12.96
CA ALA A 205 3.01 1.42 13.40
C ALA A 205 3.86 2.19 12.36
N GLY A 206 4.59 1.50 11.49
CA GLY A 206 5.42 2.14 10.46
C GLY A 206 4.60 3.06 9.53
N CYS A 207 5.20 4.17 9.09
CA CYS A 207 4.53 5.26 8.38
C CYS A 207 3.26 5.76 9.07
N ALA A 208 3.20 5.70 10.40
CA ALA A 208 2.00 5.98 11.20
C ALA A 208 0.78 5.14 10.74
N GLY A 209 0.98 3.89 10.34
CA GLY A 209 -0.07 3.00 9.85
C GLY A 209 -0.69 3.39 8.50
N GLN A 210 -0.15 4.38 7.80
CA GLN A 210 -0.68 4.91 6.55
C GLN A 210 -0.18 4.11 5.34
N ARG A 211 -0.27 2.78 5.41
CA ARG A 211 0.10 1.85 4.34
C ARG A 211 -1.09 1.00 3.93
N CYS A 212 -1.29 0.79 2.64
CA CYS A 212 -2.28 -0.19 2.15
C CYS A 212 -1.96 -1.61 2.62
N MET A 213 -0.68 -1.89 2.89
CA MET A 213 -0.19 -3.15 3.44
C MET A 213 0.23 -3.03 4.92
N ALA A 214 -0.41 -2.16 5.71
CA ALA A 214 -0.26 -2.17 7.15
C ALA A 214 -0.95 -3.39 7.78
N ALA A 215 -0.41 -3.90 8.89
CA ALA A 215 -1.12 -4.84 9.72
C ALA A 215 -2.32 -4.16 10.37
N SER A 216 -3.51 -4.63 10.06
CA SER A 216 -4.76 -4.02 10.53
C SER A 216 -5.44 -4.87 11.61
N VAL A 217 -5.38 -6.19 11.47
CA VAL A 217 -5.97 -7.17 12.38
C VAL A 217 -4.95 -8.25 12.68
N LEU A 218 -4.82 -8.59 13.96
CA LEU A 218 -4.08 -9.76 14.42
C LEU A 218 -5.06 -10.77 15.03
N LEU A 219 -5.12 -11.94 14.46
CA LEU A 219 -5.88 -13.08 14.95
C LEU A 219 -4.92 -14.04 15.70
N LEU A 220 -5.08 -14.14 17.00
CA LEU A 220 -4.33 -15.07 17.83
C LEU A 220 -5.10 -16.38 17.92
N VAL A 221 -4.53 -17.48 17.50
CA VAL A 221 -5.18 -18.80 17.68
C VAL A 221 -4.81 -19.36 19.04
N GLY A 222 -5.80 -19.51 19.92
CA GLY A 222 -5.60 -19.82 21.31
C GLY A 222 -5.00 -18.67 22.13
N THR A 223 -4.83 -18.89 23.42
CA THR A 223 -4.30 -17.89 24.34
C THR A 223 -2.79 -17.73 24.16
N GLN A 224 -2.33 -16.53 23.80
CA GLN A 224 -0.91 -16.21 23.53
C GLN A 224 -0.50 -14.94 24.28
N ASN A 225 -0.61 -14.96 25.61
CA ASN A 225 -0.33 -13.80 26.46
C ASN A 225 1.10 -13.26 26.31
N ASP A 226 2.08 -14.15 26.11
CA ASP A 226 3.48 -13.75 25.98
C ASP A 226 3.73 -12.98 24.67
N LEU A 227 3.16 -13.41 23.54
CA LEU A 227 3.22 -12.68 22.28
C LEU A 227 2.55 -11.31 22.40
N LEU A 228 1.37 -11.27 23.05
CA LEU A 228 0.63 -10.04 23.25
C LEU A 228 1.41 -9.05 24.13
N SER A 229 1.98 -9.51 25.25
CA SER A 229 2.82 -8.70 26.12
C SER A 229 4.04 -8.14 25.39
N GLN A 230 4.77 -8.96 24.64
CA GLN A 230 5.91 -8.51 23.86
C GLN A 230 5.52 -7.47 22.79
N LEU A 231 4.36 -7.63 22.14
CA LEU A 231 3.86 -6.66 21.17
C LEU A 231 3.56 -5.30 21.82
N VAL A 232 2.88 -5.31 22.97
CA VAL A 232 2.58 -4.10 23.74
C VAL A 232 3.87 -3.42 24.21
N ASP A 233 4.82 -4.18 24.74
CA ASP A 233 6.10 -3.67 25.22
C ASP A 233 6.89 -3.00 24.07
N LYS A 234 7.03 -3.67 22.92
CA LYS A 234 7.72 -3.11 21.74
C LYS A 234 7.04 -1.86 21.20
N ALA A 235 5.71 -1.87 21.11
CA ALA A 235 4.95 -0.73 20.62
C ALA A 235 5.01 0.48 21.57
N SER A 236 5.05 0.23 22.91
CA SER A 236 5.14 1.28 23.92
C SER A 236 6.49 2.03 23.90
N GLN A 237 7.54 1.38 23.39
CA GLN A 237 8.89 1.98 23.26
C GLN A 237 9.02 2.90 22.04
N LEU A 238 8.07 2.88 21.11
CA LEU A 238 8.09 3.77 19.96
C LEU A 238 7.89 5.22 20.41
N VAL A 239 8.59 6.13 19.75
CA VAL A 239 8.52 7.56 20.05
C VAL A 239 8.18 8.38 18.79
N PRO A 240 7.49 9.53 18.94
CA PRO A 240 7.16 10.38 17.81
C PRO A 240 8.37 11.14 17.28
N GLY A 241 8.52 11.16 15.96
CA GLY A 241 9.61 11.89 15.28
C GLY A 241 9.88 11.34 13.89
N ASN A 242 10.88 11.93 13.21
CA ASN A 242 11.28 11.57 11.85
C ASN A 242 12.68 10.90 11.79
N GLY A 243 13.28 10.64 12.95
CA GLY A 243 14.53 9.90 13.06
C GLY A 243 14.37 8.40 12.86
N PRO A 244 15.48 7.65 12.74
CA PRO A 244 15.44 6.20 12.63
C PRO A 244 14.68 5.54 13.79
N GLY A 245 13.75 4.63 13.47
CA GLY A 245 12.92 3.93 14.46
C GLY A 245 11.80 4.76 15.10
N GLN A 246 11.69 6.03 14.75
CA GLN A 246 10.61 6.90 15.20
C GLN A 246 9.40 6.83 14.25
N VAL A 247 8.24 7.20 14.76
CA VAL A 247 6.99 7.22 13.99
C VAL A 247 6.59 8.66 13.69
N GLY A 248 6.45 8.98 12.40
CA GLY A 248 6.03 10.30 11.92
C GLY A 248 4.56 10.63 12.22
N PRO A 249 4.12 11.87 11.95
CA PRO A 249 2.74 12.27 12.07
C PRO A 249 1.86 11.64 10.97
N VAL A 250 0.54 11.64 11.18
CA VAL A 250 -0.40 11.38 10.08
C VAL A 250 -0.55 12.62 9.20
N ILE A 251 -0.96 12.41 7.97
CA ILE A 251 -0.85 13.40 6.88
C ILE A 251 -1.60 14.72 7.14
N ASP A 252 -2.75 14.69 7.80
CA ASP A 252 -3.56 15.88 8.06
C ASP A 252 -4.52 15.69 9.25
N SER A 253 -5.17 16.78 9.63
CA SER A 253 -6.15 16.81 10.73
C SER A 253 -7.40 15.98 10.46
N THR A 254 -7.82 15.82 9.21
CA THR A 254 -8.97 14.98 8.85
C THR A 254 -8.66 13.51 9.12
N SER A 255 -7.47 13.06 8.72
CA SER A 255 -6.98 11.71 9.01
C SER A 255 -6.78 11.50 10.52
N TYR A 256 -6.19 12.47 11.20
CA TYR A 256 -6.05 12.45 12.66
C TYR A 256 -7.40 12.25 13.36
N ASN A 257 -8.38 13.12 13.06
CA ASN A 257 -9.70 13.06 13.69
C ASN A 257 -10.43 11.73 13.38
N LYS A 258 -10.29 11.22 12.16
CA LYS A 258 -10.82 9.90 11.79
C LYS A 258 -10.22 8.79 12.66
N ILE A 259 -8.89 8.76 12.82
CA ILE A 259 -8.21 7.72 13.61
C ILE A 259 -8.65 7.82 15.08
N ILE A 260 -8.65 9.01 15.65
CA ILE A 260 -9.09 9.24 17.03
C ILE A 260 -10.54 8.76 17.21
N SER A 261 -11.45 9.05 16.28
CA SER A 261 -12.85 8.61 16.38
C SER A 261 -13.00 7.08 16.45
N TYR A 262 -12.13 6.30 15.77
CA TYR A 262 -12.15 4.84 15.89
C TYR A 262 -11.71 4.36 17.27
N ILE A 263 -10.70 5.01 17.85
CA ILE A 263 -10.23 4.68 19.21
C ILE A 263 -11.30 5.04 20.25
N ASP A 264 -11.91 6.22 20.11
CA ASP A 264 -12.99 6.68 21.00
C ASP A 264 -14.25 5.80 20.88
N ASP A 265 -14.60 5.37 19.66
CA ASP A 265 -15.73 4.46 19.42
C ASP A 265 -15.46 3.08 20.05
N ALA A 266 -14.23 2.56 19.93
CA ALA A 266 -13.82 1.29 20.53
C ALA A 266 -13.91 1.36 22.07
N GLU A 267 -13.39 2.43 22.69
CA GLU A 267 -13.48 2.65 24.14
C GLU A 267 -14.93 2.70 24.62
N LYS A 268 -15.78 3.47 23.94
CA LYS A 268 -17.23 3.57 24.27
C LYS A 268 -17.95 2.23 24.13
N SER A 269 -17.51 1.37 23.23
CA SER A 269 -18.07 0.04 23.02
C SER A 269 -17.51 -1.02 24.00
N GLY A 270 -16.64 -0.61 24.94
CA GLY A 270 -16.08 -1.50 25.93
C GLY A 270 -14.89 -2.34 25.45
N VAL A 271 -14.31 -2.03 24.29
CA VAL A 271 -13.10 -2.69 23.81
C VAL A 271 -11.93 -2.40 24.73
N ASN A 272 -11.16 -3.42 25.06
CA ASN A 272 -9.99 -3.28 25.93
C ASN A 272 -8.82 -2.63 25.18
N ILE A 273 -8.43 -1.42 25.57
CA ILE A 273 -7.30 -0.69 24.99
C ILE A 273 -6.03 -1.05 25.76
N LEU A 274 -5.19 -1.91 25.17
CA LEU A 274 -3.93 -2.36 25.78
C LEU A 274 -2.82 -1.31 25.67
N LEU A 275 -2.85 -0.51 24.64
CA LEU A 275 -1.95 0.64 24.43
C LEU A 275 -2.74 1.77 23.76
N ASP A 276 -2.68 2.96 24.32
CA ASP A 276 -3.43 4.14 23.85
C ASP A 276 -2.52 5.21 23.25
N GLY A 277 -2.56 5.32 21.94
CA GLY A 277 -1.76 6.28 21.17
C GLY A 277 -2.27 7.72 21.21
N ARG A 278 -3.45 7.99 21.79
CA ARG A 278 -3.99 9.34 21.94
C ARG A 278 -3.12 10.21 22.85
N SER A 279 -2.29 9.60 23.71
CA SER A 279 -1.31 10.28 24.55
C SER A 279 -0.25 11.08 23.78
N TRP A 280 -0.04 10.77 22.48
CA TRP A 280 0.90 11.49 21.63
C TRP A 280 0.40 12.83 21.11
N LYS A 281 -0.81 13.25 21.48
CA LYS A 281 -1.36 14.55 21.10
C LYS A 281 -0.38 15.67 21.48
N ARG A 282 -0.03 16.49 20.50
CA ARG A 282 0.81 17.69 20.67
C ARG A 282 0.06 18.92 20.19
N ASN A 283 0.48 20.10 20.63
CA ASN A 283 -0.10 21.38 20.19
C ASN A 283 0.10 21.63 18.69
N GLU A 284 1.19 21.09 18.14
CA GLU A 284 1.51 21.20 16.73
C GLU A 284 1.67 19.80 16.09
N GLY A 285 1.11 19.64 14.89
CA GLY A 285 1.14 18.40 14.12
C GLY A 285 0.06 17.38 14.49
N ASN A 286 -0.09 16.40 13.62
CA ASN A 286 -1.14 15.37 13.71
C ASN A 286 -0.53 14.07 14.26
N TRP A 287 -0.13 14.06 15.52
CA TRP A 287 0.55 12.93 16.14
C TRP A 287 -0.42 11.95 16.78
N VAL A 288 -0.38 10.70 16.33
CA VAL A 288 -1.08 9.57 16.95
C VAL A 288 -0.05 8.47 17.19
N GLY A 289 0.02 7.97 18.40
CA GLY A 289 0.89 6.87 18.76
C GLY A 289 0.32 5.49 18.41
N PRO A 290 1.14 4.44 18.54
CA PRO A 290 0.67 3.08 18.40
C PRO A 290 -0.49 2.80 19.35
N THR A 291 -1.55 2.20 18.82
CA THR A 291 -2.74 1.83 19.58
C THR A 291 -3.06 0.36 19.37
N ILE A 292 -3.28 -0.36 20.45
CA ILE A 292 -3.58 -1.80 20.43
C ILE A 292 -4.94 -2.02 21.09
N LEU A 293 -5.89 -2.53 20.29
CA LEU A 293 -7.27 -2.80 20.70
C LEU A 293 -7.48 -4.30 20.79
N LEU A 294 -7.87 -4.82 21.96
CA LEU A 294 -8.23 -6.22 22.15
C LEU A 294 -9.74 -6.36 22.20
N HIS A 295 -10.29 -7.01 21.20
CA HIS A 295 -11.72 -7.17 20.96
C HIS A 295 -12.26 -8.49 21.54
N GLU A 296 -13.50 -8.45 22.03
CA GLU A 296 -14.28 -9.64 22.39
C GLU A 296 -15.18 -10.12 21.25
N SER A 297 -15.36 -9.29 20.21
CA SER A 297 -16.17 -9.59 19.02
C SER A 297 -15.40 -9.31 17.74
N SER A 298 -15.41 -10.25 16.81
CA SER A 298 -14.87 -10.06 15.45
C SER A 298 -15.75 -9.13 14.61
N ASP A 299 -16.96 -8.79 15.09
CA ASP A 299 -17.92 -7.91 14.40
C ASP A 299 -17.74 -6.43 14.71
N ASP A 300 -16.84 -6.09 15.62
CA ASP A 300 -16.58 -4.71 15.98
C ASP A 300 -16.11 -3.88 14.78
N LYS A 301 -16.51 -2.59 14.77
CA LYS A 301 -16.23 -1.65 13.68
C LYS A 301 -14.72 -1.59 13.34
N ALA A 302 -13.87 -1.50 14.38
CA ALA A 302 -12.42 -1.44 14.19
C ALA A 302 -11.80 -2.74 13.66
N MET A 303 -12.49 -3.87 13.78
CA MET A 303 -12.08 -5.14 13.14
C MET A 303 -12.37 -5.16 11.63
N LYS A 304 -13.39 -4.44 11.15
CA LYS A 304 -13.91 -4.52 9.79
C LYS A 304 -13.51 -3.36 8.88
N GLU A 305 -13.44 -2.14 9.43
CA GLU A 305 -13.22 -0.94 8.63
C GLU A 305 -11.73 -0.54 8.57
N GLU A 306 -11.31 0.04 7.47
CA GLU A 306 -9.96 0.57 7.30
C GLU A 306 -9.77 1.86 8.09
N ILE A 307 -8.90 1.84 9.11
CA ILE A 307 -8.58 3.00 9.95
C ILE A 307 -7.56 3.90 9.26
N PHE A 308 -6.53 3.33 8.66
CA PHE A 308 -5.41 3.98 7.99
C PHE A 308 -4.59 4.85 8.96
N GLY A 309 -4.28 4.26 10.11
CA GLY A 309 -3.53 4.87 11.22
C GLY A 309 -2.76 3.79 12.00
N PRO A 310 -1.95 4.17 12.99
CA PRO A 310 -1.13 3.24 13.77
C PRO A 310 -1.96 2.48 14.81
N VAL A 311 -3.01 1.82 14.36
CA VAL A 311 -3.98 1.10 15.19
C VAL A 311 -4.08 -0.33 14.70
N ILE A 312 -3.89 -1.30 15.60
CA ILE A 312 -4.10 -2.72 15.34
C ILE A 312 -5.23 -3.25 16.21
N SER A 313 -6.14 -3.99 15.59
CA SER A 313 -7.21 -4.73 16.26
C SER A 313 -6.77 -6.16 16.49
N ILE A 314 -6.94 -6.70 17.71
CA ILE A 314 -6.56 -8.05 18.08
C ILE A 314 -7.81 -8.81 18.49
N TYR A 315 -7.92 -10.07 18.04
CA TYR A 315 -8.98 -10.99 18.44
C TYR A 315 -8.41 -12.38 18.68
N VAL A 316 -8.88 -13.05 19.74
CA VAL A 316 -8.46 -14.40 20.09
C VAL A 316 -9.43 -15.41 19.51
N CYS A 317 -8.97 -16.18 18.53
CA CYS A 317 -9.73 -17.26 17.88
C CYS A 317 -9.60 -18.57 18.65
N GLN A 318 -10.68 -19.34 18.68
CA GLN A 318 -10.70 -20.67 19.32
C GLN A 318 -10.14 -21.77 18.40
N SER A 319 -10.16 -21.54 17.10
CA SER A 319 -9.69 -22.53 16.12
C SER A 319 -9.08 -21.87 14.86
N TRP A 320 -8.41 -22.68 14.05
CA TRP A 320 -7.88 -22.26 12.74
C TRP A 320 -9.00 -21.90 11.77
N GLU A 321 -10.07 -22.66 11.80
CA GLU A 321 -11.25 -22.46 10.95
C GLU A 321 -11.91 -21.12 11.25
N GLU A 322 -12.01 -20.72 12.51
CA GLU A 322 -12.51 -19.42 12.92
C GLU A 322 -11.62 -18.30 12.39
N ALA A 323 -10.30 -18.41 12.55
CA ALA A 323 -9.37 -17.41 12.06
C ALA A 323 -9.48 -17.20 10.53
N ILE A 324 -9.56 -18.29 9.77
CA ILE A 324 -9.76 -18.26 8.31
C ILE A 324 -11.16 -17.73 7.94
N ALA A 325 -12.20 -18.09 8.69
CA ALA A 325 -13.55 -17.57 8.44
C ALA A 325 -13.62 -16.05 8.61
N ILE A 326 -12.95 -15.50 9.64
CA ILE A 326 -12.88 -14.07 9.87
C ILE A 326 -12.11 -13.39 8.71
N GLU A 327 -10.93 -13.89 8.35
CA GLU A 327 -10.17 -13.34 7.22
C GLU A 327 -10.97 -13.39 5.92
N ASN A 328 -11.56 -14.53 5.58
CA ASN A 328 -12.31 -14.73 4.35
C ASN A 328 -13.63 -13.95 4.30
N SER A 329 -14.19 -13.54 5.43
CA SER A 329 -15.38 -12.68 5.50
C SER A 329 -15.08 -11.21 5.18
N ASN A 330 -13.80 -10.83 5.23
CA ASN A 330 -13.34 -9.49 4.94
C ASN A 330 -13.60 -9.14 3.45
N PRO A 331 -14.24 -8.01 3.13
CA PRO A 331 -14.49 -7.61 1.74
C PRO A 331 -13.22 -7.19 0.97
N PHE A 332 -12.11 -6.95 1.66
CA PHE A 332 -10.84 -6.58 1.07
C PHE A 332 -9.97 -7.83 0.87
N GLY A 333 -9.30 -7.94 -0.27
CA GLY A 333 -8.49 -9.11 -0.62
C GLY A 333 -7.02 -8.80 -0.84
N ASN A 334 -6.44 -7.83 -0.15
CA ASN A 334 -5.10 -7.32 -0.42
C ASN A 334 -4.00 -8.29 0.08
N ALA A 335 -3.79 -8.40 1.39
CA ALA A 335 -2.70 -9.21 1.92
C ALA A 335 -3.09 -9.91 3.24
N ALA A 336 -2.50 -11.09 3.47
CA ALA A 336 -2.56 -11.82 4.73
C ALA A 336 -1.21 -12.45 5.08
N CYS A 337 -0.96 -12.70 6.36
CA CYS A 337 0.28 -13.32 6.82
C CYS A 337 -0.02 -14.36 7.90
N ILE A 338 0.76 -15.46 7.90
CA ILE A 338 0.75 -16.47 8.96
C ILE A 338 2.12 -16.50 9.67
N TYR A 339 2.10 -16.55 10.99
CA TYR A 339 3.26 -16.77 11.84
C TYR A 339 3.19 -18.14 12.47
N THR A 340 4.11 -19.03 12.10
CA THR A 340 4.23 -20.41 12.57
C THR A 340 5.62 -20.94 12.26
N THR A 341 6.15 -21.82 13.10
CA THR A 341 7.41 -22.53 12.81
C THR A 341 7.19 -23.84 12.05
N ASN A 342 5.95 -24.24 11.81
CA ASN A 342 5.60 -25.46 11.10
C ASN A 342 5.21 -25.20 9.64
N GLY A 343 5.98 -25.75 8.69
CA GLY A 343 5.74 -25.59 7.27
C GLY A 343 4.40 -26.14 6.77
N GLY A 344 3.91 -27.25 7.37
CA GLY A 344 2.59 -27.81 7.04
C GLY A 344 1.45 -26.89 7.47
N ASN A 345 1.57 -26.23 8.62
CA ASN A 345 0.63 -25.21 9.07
C ASN A 345 0.63 -24.02 8.10
N ALA A 346 1.82 -23.55 7.74
CA ALA A 346 1.96 -22.44 6.79
C ALA A 346 1.28 -22.75 5.44
N GLU A 347 1.50 -23.95 4.89
CA GLU A 347 0.88 -24.39 3.64
C GLU A 347 -0.64 -24.49 3.76
N TRP A 348 -1.15 -25.05 4.86
CA TRP A 348 -2.58 -25.13 5.09
C TRP A 348 -3.23 -23.75 5.09
N PHE A 349 -2.69 -22.78 5.85
CA PHE A 349 -3.23 -21.42 5.90
C PHE A 349 -3.13 -20.71 4.54
N THR A 350 -1.98 -20.76 3.88
CA THR A 350 -1.81 -20.11 2.57
C THR A 350 -2.73 -20.67 1.49
N SER A 351 -3.13 -21.94 1.60
CA SER A 351 -4.12 -22.54 0.71
C SER A 351 -5.57 -22.11 0.97
N LYS A 352 -5.86 -21.48 2.12
CA LYS A 352 -7.21 -21.09 2.56
C LYS A 352 -7.48 -19.59 2.54
N PHE A 353 -6.45 -18.76 2.61
CA PHE A 353 -6.59 -17.30 2.54
C PHE A 353 -7.22 -16.85 1.21
N ARG A 354 -8.09 -15.84 1.28
CA ARG A 354 -8.62 -15.15 0.11
C ARG A 354 -7.78 -13.95 -0.32
N ALA A 355 -6.86 -13.49 0.50
CA ALA A 355 -5.97 -12.39 0.16
C ALA A 355 -5.11 -12.72 -1.07
N SER A 356 -4.81 -11.69 -1.88
CA SER A 356 -4.02 -11.83 -3.11
C SER A 356 -2.54 -12.08 -2.85
N MET A 357 -2.03 -11.50 -1.75
CA MET A 357 -0.62 -11.56 -1.36
C MET A 357 -0.51 -12.25 -0.01
N LEU A 358 0.28 -13.32 0.03
CA LEU A 358 0.40 -14.16 1.22
C LEU A 358 1.83 -14.16 1.74
N GLY A 359 2.00 -13.96 3.04
CA GLY A 359 3.28 -14.01 3.74
C GLY A 359 3.35 -15.13 4.76
N VAL A 360 4.54 -15.66 4.97
CA VAL A 360 4.86 -16.61 6.04
C VAL A 360 6.04 -16.07 6.80
N ASN A 361 5.86 -15.76 8.08
CA ASN A 361 6.92 -15.23 8.97
C ASN A 361 7.64 -14.01 8.39
N VAL A 362 6.90 -13.09 7.78
CA VAL A 362 7.45 -11.86 7.19
C VAL A 362 6.58 -10.67 7.53
N ARG A 363 7.19 -9.49 7.48
CA ARG A 363 6.46 -8.22 7.56
C ARG A 363 5.51 -8.13 6.38
N ILE A 364 4.22 -7.92 6.64
CA ILE A 364 3.21 -7.93 5.58
C ILE A 364 3.51 -6.90 4.47
N HIS A 365 4.06 -5.74 4.81
CA HIS A 365 4.46 -4.72 3.85
C HIS A 365 5.74 -5.04 3.06
N SER A 366 6.45 -6.12 3.41
CA SER A 366 7.63 -6.61 2.67
C SER A 366 7.26 -7.62 1.60
N ILE A 367 5.99 -8.03 1.52
CA ILE A 367 5.50 -8.91 0.45
C ILE A 367 5.45 -8.07 -0.82
N THR A 368 6.47 -8.17 -1.65
CA THR A 368 6.56 -7.47 -2.93
C THR A 368 6.54 -8.47 -4.07
N PHE A 369 5.78 -8.15 -5.10
CA PHE A 369 5.80 -8.90 -6.35
C PHE A 369 6.38 -8.04 -7.47
N ALA A 370 7.47 -8.49 -8.05
CA ALA A 370 7.79 -8.13 -9.41
C ALA A 370 6.77 -8.83 -10.32
N GLY A 371 5.75 -8.12 -10.79
CA GLY A 371 4.83 -8.66 -11.78
C GLY A 371 3.34 -8.75 -11.43
N ILE A 372 2.85 -8.04 -10.42
CA ILE A 372 1.40 -7.94 -10.17
C ILE A 372 0.77 -6.98 -11.20
N HIS A 373 0.56 -7.47 -12.39
CA HIS A 373 -0.45 -6.99 -13.31
C HIS A 373 -0.89 -8.17 -14.21
N LYS A 374 -1.23 -9.30 -13.58
CA LYS A 374 -2.03 -10.35 -14.21
C LYS A 374 -3.44 -10.25 -13.63
N GLY A 375 -4.27 -9.48 -14.27
CA GLY A 375 -5.69 -9.39 -13.99
C GLY A 375 -6.35 -8.58 -15.05
#